data_a95cbe28592c4584390d11cac3bcd1c8
#
_entry.id   a95cbe28592c4584390d11cac3bcd1c8
#
_cell.length_a   1.000
_cell.length_b   1.000
_cell.length_c   1.000
_cell.angle_alpha   90.00
_cell.angle_beta   90.00
_cell.angle_gamma   90.00
#
_symmetry.space_group_name_H-M   'P 1'
#
loop_
_entity.id
_entity.type
_entity.pdbx_description
1 polymer ?
#
loop_
_entity_poly.entity_id
_entity_poly.type
_entity_poly.pdbx_seq_one_letter_code
_entity_poly.pdbx_strand_id
1 'polypeptide(L)'
;MSFRTLIIGVLAAGVFGSHSAQAQFHRQVRHYNSQGRPYFRGPLHVTIGGGTALYNGDLGNSLSDNFLGPAVSVGVLYRLTPHLHLGSDFAYLEMGARDNLKERGLAFTSSNALGTVFFRFDLLPDESVFAASQAEAPAFQIFVQGGAGLLLYNPHSYFGTTRANGSTSFLPTERNDYPALAGIFPVGGGFSVRLTEQLRANLEANYYFTTTDQLDDVSNIRLGGASQNRDGFGTVMLKLDYSLK
;
A
#
# COMPACT_ATOMS: atom_id res chain seq x y z
N MET A 1 -7.25 1.43 25.13
CA MET A 1 -6.15 2.00 24.31
C MET A 1 -6.76 2.36 22.97
N SER A 2 -6.63 3.59 22.47
CA SER A 2 -7.31 3.96 21.21
C SER A 2 -6.62 3.28 20.03
N PHE A 3 -7.37 2.93 18.99
CA PHE A 3 -6.87 2.32 17.75
C PHE A 3 -5.71 3.14 17.13
N ARG A 4 -5.79 4.47 17.19
CA ARG A 4 -4.72 5.39 16.76
C ARG A 4 -3.41 5.21 17.53
N THR A 5 -3.50 4.95 18.84
CA THR A 5 -2.31 4.72 19.70
C THR A 5 -1.63 3.39 19.37
N LEU A 6 -2.40 2.37 19.00
CA LEU A 6 -1.88 1.06 18.62
C LEU A 6 -1.13 1.13 17.28
N ILE A 7 -1.66 1.85 16.30
CA ILE A 7 -1.02 2.05 14.99
C ILE A 7 0.29 2.82 15.13
N ILE A 8 0.31 3.90 15.90
CA ILE A 8 1.53 4.69 16.14
C ILE A 8 2.58 3.83 16.83
N GLY A 9 2.16 2.95 17.76
CA GLY A 9 3.06 2.02 18.44
C GLY A 9 3.71 0.99 17.51
N VAL A 10 2.96 0.45 16.56
CA VAL A 10 3.46 -0.52 15.56
C VAL A 10 4.42 0.16 14.57
N LEU A 11 4.07 1.36 14.11
CA LEU A 11 4.96 2.16 13.24
C LEU A 11 6.25 2.56 13.96
N ALA A 12 6.18 2.97 15.23
CA ALA A 12 7.35 3.32 16.03
C ALA A 12 8.25 2.12 16.32
N ALA A 13 7.69 0.94 16.62
CA ALA A 13 8.46 -0.28 16.86
C ALA A 13 9.27 -0.74 15.63
N GLY A 14 8.73 -0.50 14.42
CA GLY A 14 9.43 -0.80 13.17
C GLY A 14 10.65 0.11 12.91
N VAL A 15 10.64 1.33 13.44
CA VAL A 15 11.72 2.32 13.24
C VAL A 15 12.86 2.15 14.26
N PHE A 16 12.56 1.70 15.50
CA PHE A 16 13.56 1.58 16.58
C PHE A 16 14.25 0.22 16.65
N GLY A 17 13.87 -0.77 15.82
CA GLY A 17 14.52 -2.09 15.76
C GLY A 17 15.87 -2.12 15.05
N SER A 18 16.40 -1.00 14.56
CA SER A 18 17.72 -0.91 13.95
C SER A 18 18.83 -0.86 15.00
N HIS A 19 19.13 -1.99 15.64
CA HIS A 19 20.42 -2.15 16.28
C HIS A 19 21.52 -1.94 15.25
N SER A 20 22.44 -1.07 15.59
CA SER A 20 23.66 -0.72 14.88
C SER A 20 24.19 -1.89 14.02
N ALA A 21 23.83 -1.91 12.75
CA ALA A 21 24.56 -2.64 11.75
C ALA A 21 25.93 -1.98 11.68
N GLN A 22 26.90 -2.55 12.39
CA GLN A 22 28.30 -2.18 12.24
C GLN A 22 28.61 -2.24 10.75
N ALA A 23 29.11 -1.13 10.22
CA ALA A 23 29.61 -1.03 8.86
C ALA A 23 30.77 -2.04 8.70
N GLN A 24 30.45 -3.30 8.46
CA GLN A 24 31.40 -4.23 7.91
C GLN A 24 31.71 -3.72 6.51
N PHE A 25 32.99 -3.49 6.23
CA PHE A 25 33.47 -3.24 4.88
C PHE A 25 32.85 -4.26 3.94
N HIS A 26 31.81 -3.85 3.23
CA HIS A 26 31.11 -4.71 2.30
C HIS A 26 32.05 -4.93 1.13
N ARG A 27 32.72 -6.08 1.13
CA ARG A 27 33.31 -6.63 -0.08
C ARG A 27 32.16 -6.68 -1.08
N GLN A 28 32.16 -5.79 -2.08
CA GLN A 28 31.12 -5.72 -3.10
C GLN A 28 31.02 -7.07 -3.77
N VAL A 29 30.03 -7.87 -3.40
CA VAL A 29 29.79 -9.17 -4.00
C VAL A 29 29.30 -8.92 -5.42
N ARG A 30 30.08 -9.34 -6.41
CA ARG A 30 29.68 -9.27 -7.82
C ARG A 30 28.63 -10.33 -8.08
N HIS A 31 27.48 -9.90 -8.55
CA HIS A 31 26.45 -10.80 -9.05
C HIS A 31 26.56 -10.85 -10.56
N TYR A 32 26.13 -11.95 -11.17
CA TYR A 32 26.18 -12.14 -12.61
C TYR A 32 24.76 -12.39 -13.16
N ASN A 33 24.42 -11.74 -14.28
CA ASN A 33 23.18 -12.04 -14.98
C ASN A 33 23.29 -13.36 -15.78
N SER A 34 22.21 -13.76 -16.46
CA SER A 34 22.18 -14.97 -17.28
C SER A 34 23.17 -14.98 -18.43
N GLN A 35 23.70 -13.82 -18.83
CA GLN A 35 24.71 -13.67 -19.89
C GLN A 35 26.14 -13.61 -19.31
N GLY A 36 26.33 -13.81 -18.01
CA GLY A 36 27.64 -13.73 -17.36
C GLY A 36 28.17 -12.32 -17.15
N ARG A 37 27.37 -11.28 -17.40
CA ARG A 37 27.77 -9.87 -17.17
C ARG A 37 27.60 -9.53 -15.68
N PRO A 38 28.64 -9.02 -15.01
CA PRO A 38 28.54 -8.65 -13.59
C PRO A 38 27.62 -7.45 -13.41
N TYR A 39 26.83 -7.45 -12.32
CA TYR A 39 25.99 -6.33 -11.93
C TYR A 39 26.07 -6.04 -10.43
N PHE A 40 25.69 -4.82 -10.05
CA PHE A 40 25.64 -4.36 -8.66
C PHE A 40 24.17 -4.17 -8.25
N ARG A 41 23.81 -4.65 -7.07
CA ARG A 41 22.45 -4.48 -6.54
C ARG A 41 22.17 -3.06 -6.08
N GLY A 42 23.22 -2.28 -5.84
CA GLY A 42 23.10 -0.92 -5.32
C GLY A 42 22.68 -0.88 -3.84
N PRO A 43 22.43 0.30 -3.32
CA PRO A 43 22.03 0.51 -1.94
C PRO A 43 20.56 0.15 -1.71
N LEU A 44 20.17 0.06 -0.44
CA LEU A 44 18.79 0.00 0.00
C LEU A 44 18.11 1.36 -0.26
N HIS A 45 16.87 1.33 -0.74
CA HIS A 45 16.05 2.52 -0.87
C HIS A 45 15.03 2.57 0.27
N VAL A 46 14.84 3.74 0.85
CA VAL A 46 13.74 4.02 1.78
C VAL A 46 12.69 4.82 1.04
N THR A 47 11.43 4.46 1.20
CA THR A 47 10.31 5.09 0.51
C THR A 47 9.38 5.76 1.51
N ILE A 48 8.86 6.92 1.16
CA ILE A 48 7.80 7.60 1.89
C ILE A 48 6.78 8.13 0.88
N GLY A 49 5.51 7.98 1.17
CA GLY A 49 4.46 8.38 0.22
C GLY A 49 3.19 8.88 0.85
N GLY A 50 2.42 9.57 0.02
CA GLY A 50 1.09 10.04 0.33
C GLY A 50 0.18 9.93 -0.89
N GLY A 51 -1.11 9.76 -0.64
CA GLY A 51 -2.09 9.58 -1.70
C GLY A 51 -3.49 9.39 -1.19
N THR A 52 -4.27 8.61 -1.92
CA THR A 52 -5.68 8.34 -1.61
C THR A 52 -6.01 6.87 -1.75
N ALA A 53 -7.00 6.43 -0.99
CA ALA A 53 -7.59 5.10 -1.08
C ALA A 53 -9.03 5.17 -1.59
N LEU A 54 -9.41 4.13 -2.32
CA LEU A 54 -10.69 3.95 -3.00
C LEU A 54 -11.23 2.57 -2.65
N TYR A 55 -12.44 2.49 -2.13
CA TYR A 55 -13.11 1.22 -1.85
C TYR A 55 -13.78 0.67 -3.13
N ASN A 56 -13.84 -0.65 -3.22
CA ASN A 56 -14.59 -1.37 -4.25
C ASN A 56 -15.21 -2.64 -3.63
N GLY A 57 -16.49 -2.64 -3.46
CA GLY A 57 -17.25 -3.74 -2.86
C GLY A 57 -18.76 -3.48 -2.89
N ASP A 58 -19.49 -4.05 -1.94
CA ASP A 58 -20.95 -4.13 -1.95
C ASP A 58 -21.65 -2.78 -1.82
N LEU A 59 -21.10 -1.82 -1.07
CA LEU A 59 -21.70 -0.50 -0.91
C LEU A 59 -21.35 0.46 -2.05
N GLY A 60 -20.20 0.30 -2.71
CA GLY A 60 -19.83 1.22 -3.78
C GLY A 60 -18.80 0.61 -4.71
N ASN A 61 -19.07 0.66 -6.01
CA ASN A 61 -18.19 0.15 -7.07
C ASN A 61 -17.77 1.24 -8.07
N SER A 62 -18.13 2.50 -7.80
CA SER A 62 -17.78 3.63 -8.66
C SER A 62 -17.04 4.71 -7.90
N LEU A 63 -16.26 5.52 -8.62
CA LEU A 63 -15.53 6.67 -8.04
C LEU A 63 -16.49 7.69 -7.40
N SER A 64 -17.71 7.82 -7.91
CA SER A 64 -18.71 8.77 -7.42
C SER A 64 -19.30 8.38 -6.05
N ASP A 65 -19.20 7.11 -5.69
CA ASP A 65 -19.75 6.57 -4.45
C ASP A 65 -18.69 6.54 -3.35
N ASN A 66 -17.44 6.71 -3.73
CA ASN A 66 -16.31 6.72 -2.80
C ASN A 66 -16.12 8.07 -2.11
N PHE A 67 -15.80 8.02 -0.82
CA PHE A 67 -15.28 9.14 -0.05
C PHE A 67 -13.75 9.03 -0.05
N LEU A 68 -13.08 9.76 -0.96
CA LEU A 68 -11.63 9.75 -1.07
C LEU A 68 -10.97 9.98 0.29
N GLY A 69 -10.30 8.97 0.82
CA GLY A 69 -9.60 9.04 2.10
C GLY A 69 -8.10 9.23 1.91
N PRO A 70 -7.42 9.89 2.86
CA PRO A 70 -5.97 10.02 2.82
C PRO A 70 -5.30 8.66 3.01
N ALA A 71 -4.16 8.48 2.33
CA ALA A 71 -3.27 7.36 2.51
C ALA A 71 -1.84 7.87 2.69
N VAL A 72 -1.11 7.28 3.63
CA VAL A 72 0.33 7.55 3.85
C VAL A 72 1.06 6.23 3.98
N SER A 73 2.30 6.17 3.48
CA SER A 73 3.11 4.96 3.57
C SER A 73 4.58 5.24 3.83
N VAL A 74 5.23 4.23 4.37
CA VAL A 74 6.69 4.16 4.51
C VAL A 74 7.13 2.74 4.19
N GLY A 75 8.23 2.61 3.47
CA GLY A 75 8.70 1.30 3.05
C GLY A 75 10.18 1.26 2.73
N VAL A 76 10.60 0.10 2.26
CA VAL A 76 11.95 -0.15 1.78
C VAL A 76 11.88 -0.93 0.47
N LEU A 77 12.86 -0.67 -0.40
CA LEU A 77 12.99 -1.36 -1.67
C LEU A 77 14.46 -1.77 -1.88
N TYR A 78 14.68 -3.04 -2.18
CA TYR A 78 16.01 -3.59 -2.40
C TYR A 78 16.07 -4.33 -3.74
N ARG A 79 17.07 -4.01 -4.54
CA ARG A 79 17.29 -4.62 -5.85
C ARG A 79 17.87 -6.03 -5.72
N LEU A 80 17.19 -7.02 -6.30
CA LEU A 80 17.66 -8.41 -6.36
C LEU A 80 18.41 -8.70 -7.66
N THR A 81 17.85 -8.24 -8.80
CA THR A 81 18.42 -8.38 -10.14
C THR A 81 18.32 -7.04 -10.89
N PRO A 82 18.86 -6.90 -12.10
CA PRO A 82 18.73 -5.65 -12.85
C PRO A 82 17.30 -5.13 -13.04
N HIS A 83 16.31 -6.03 -13.07
CA HIS A 83 14.90 -5.69 -13.26
C HIS A 83 14.03 -5.97 -12.03
N LEU A 84 14.48 -6.82 -11.10
CA LEU A 84 13.64 -7.29 -10.00
C LEU A 84 14.07 -6.68 -8.68
N HIS A 85 13.10 -6.12 -7.96
CA HIS A 85 13.26 -5.60 -6.62
C HIS A 85 12.34 -6.36 -5.64
N LEU A 86 12.78 -6.48 -4.41
CA LEU A 86 11.98 -6.90 -3.26
C LEU A 86 11.69 -5.65 -2.43
N GLY A 87 10.43 -5.44 -2.12
CA GLY A 87 9.97 -4.32 -1.31
C GLY A 87 9.12 -4.76 -0.12
N SER A 88 9.06 -3.88 0.87
CA SER A 88 8.12 -3.96 1.97
C SER A 88 7.56 -2.57 2.23
N ASP A 89 6.27 -2.47 2.47
CA ASP A 89 5.58 -1.21 2.67
C ASP A 89 4.61 -1.31 3.85
N PHE A 90 4.59 -0.30 4.69
CA PHE A 90 3.59 -0.10 5.73
C PHE A 90 2.79 1.13 5.40
N ALA A 91 1.47 1.03 5.43
CA ALA A 91 0.61 2.15 5.14
C ALA A 91 -0.52 2.28 6.15
N TYR A 92 -0.93 3.52 6.37
CA TYR A 92 -2.19 3.88 7.01
C TYR A 92 -3.07 4.56 5.98
N LEU A 93 -4.32 4.15 5.91
CA LEU A 93 -5.27 4.71 4.97
C LEU A 93 -6.69 4.78 5.56
N GLU A 94 -7.42 5.78 5.15
CA GLU A 94 -8.84 5.90 5.41
C GLU A 94 -9.60 5.67 4.12
N MET A 95 -10.68 4.92 4.20
CA MET A 95 -11.62 4.72 3.09
C MET A 95 -13.05 4.83 3.58
N GLY A 96 -13.94 5.04 2.65
CA GLY A 96 -15.36 5.04 2.89
C GLY A 96 -16.11 5.14 1.57
N ALA A 97 -17.36 4.71 1.58
CA ALA A 97 -18.24 4.83 0.46
C ALA A 97 -19.69 4.97 0.93
N ARG A 98 -20.52 5.44 0.03
CA ARG A 98 -21.98 5.40 0.17
C ARG A 98 -22.56 4.32 -0.72
N ASP A 99 -23.70 3.82 -0.33
CA ASP A 99 -24.46 2.86 -1.11
C ASP A 99 -24.86 3.45 -2.47
N ASN A 100 -24.64 2.69 -3.52
CA ASN A 100 -25.11 3.01 -4.87
C ASN A 100 -26.65 2.94 -4.97
N LEU A 101 -27.30 2.15 -4.08
CA LEU A 101 -28.76 2.09 -3.96
C LEU A 101 -29.23 3.13 -2.92
N LYS A 102 -29.71 4.26 -3.43
CA LYS A 102 -30.19 5.38 -2.60
C LYS A 102 -31.28 4.99 -1.61
N GLU A 103 -32.06 3.94 -1.91
CA GLU A 103 -33.13 3.44 -1.07
C GLU A 103 -32.63 2.82 0.24
N ARG A 104 -31.43 2.26 0.26
CA ARG A 104 -30.80 1.72 1.46
C ARG A 104 -30.18 2.81 2.32
N GLY A 105 -29.66 3.86 1.69
CA GLY A 105 -29.10 5.02 2.38
C GLY A 105 -27.93 4.70 3.32
N LEU A 106 -27.21 3.60 3.10
CA LEU A 106 -26.08 3.17 3.89
C LEU A 106 -24.79 3.87 3.43
N ALA A 107 -23.90 4.11 4.36
CA ALA A 107 -22.54 4.55 4.11
C ALA A 107 -21.61 3.99 5.18
N PHE A 108 -20.32 3.95 4.91
CA PHE A 108 -19.33 3.54 5.88
C PHE A 108 -18.08 4.42 5.84
N THR A 109 -17.33 4.36 6.90
CA THR A 109 -15.96 4.88 6.99
C THR A 109 -15.08 3.86 7.70
N SER A 110 -13.86 3.70 7.24
CA SER A 110 -12.93 2.72 7.80
C SER A 110 -11.52 3.32 7.91
N SER A 111 -10.89 3.10 9.07
CA SER A 111 -9.47 3.44 9.30
C SER A 111 -8.67 2.16 9.31
N ASN A 112 -7.65 2.09 8.48
CA ASN A 112 -6.97 0.85 8.18
C ASN A 112 -5.45 1.02 8.26
N ALA A 113 -4.77 -0.05 8.67
CA ALA A 113 -3.32 -0.16 8.59
C ALA A 113 -2.95 -1.44 7.85
N LEU A 114 -1.98 -1.38 6.98
CA LEU A 114 -1.52 -2.54 6.24
C LEU A 114 0.00 -2.66 6.24
N GLY A 115 0.45 -3.91 6.12
CA GLY A 115 1.85 -4.24 5.88
C GLY A 115 1.93 -5.23 4.72
N THR A 116 2.77 -4.94 3.74
CA THR A 116 2.95 -5.77 2.54
C THR A 116 4.41 -6.08 2.28
N VAL A 117 4.63 -7.23 1.67
CA VAL A 117 5.89 -7.60 1.01
C VAL A 117 5.56 -7.85 -0.47
N PHE A 118 6.33 -7.27 -1.36
CA PHE A 118 6.05 -7.31 -2.79
C PHE A 118 7.31 -7.44 -3.63
N PHE A 119 7.15 -7.97 -4.81
CA PHE A 119 8.12 -7.89 -5.88
C PHE A 119 7.73 -6.80 -6.85
N ARG A 120 8.70 -5.96 -7.22
CA ARG A 120 8.57 -4.94 -8.26
C ARG A 120 9.48 -5.32 -9.43
N PHE A 121 8.92 -5.30 -10.63
CA PHE A 121 9.63 -5.57 -11.86
C PHE A 121 9.69 -4.30 -12.72
N ASP A 122 10.90 -3.80 -12.96
CA ASP A 122 11.16 -2.65 -13.81
C ASP A 122 11.20 -3.08 -15.28
N LEU A 123 10.37 -2.44 -16.11
CA LEU A 123 10.17 -2.82 -17.51
C LEU A 123 11.28 -2.29 -18.42
N LEU A 124 11.86 -1.14 -18.07
CA LEU A 124 12.93 -0.54 -18.87
C LEU A 124 14.31 -0.97 -18.35
N PRO A 125 15.31 -1.15 -19.25
CA PRO A 125 16.65 -1.50 -18.83
C PRO A 125 17.31 -0.39 -18.02
N ASP A 126 18.04 -0.77 -16.99
CA ASP A 126 18.82 0.14 -16.15
C ASP A 126 20.31 -0.23 -16.29
N GLU A 127 21.02 0.51 -17.12
CA GLU A 127 22.46 0.28 -17.37
C GLU A 127 23.35 0.68 -16.18
N SER A 128 22.83 1.51 -15.26
CA SER A 128 23.60 1.92 -14.06
C SER A 128 23.99 0.75 -13.18
N VAL A 129 23.24 -0.35 -13.22
CA VAL A 129 23.56 -1.56 -12.46
C VAL A 129 24.85 -2.22 -12.91
N PHE A 130 25.26 -2.02 -14.16
CA PHE A 130 26.50 -2.58 -14.71
C PHE A 130 27.69 -1.63 -14.57
N ALA A 131 27.45 -0.33 -14.45
CA ALA A 131 28.45 0.70 -14.33
C ALA A 131 28.84 1.00 -12.86
N ALA A 132 28.06 0.49 -11.89
CA ALA A 132 28.16 0.83 -10.47
C ALA A 132 28.04 2.34 -10.18
N SER A 133 27.43 3.10 -11.08
CA SER A 133 27.23 4.54 -10.96
C SER A 133 25.76 4.88 -11.09
N GLN A 134 25.20 5.55 -10.11
CA GLN A 134 23.81 6.01 -10.14
C GLN A 134 23.57 7.15 -11.13
N ALA A 135 24.64 7.82 -11.57
CA ALA A 135 24.53 8.87 -12.60
C ALA A 135 23.99 8.34 -13.93
N GLU A 136 24.26 7.08 -14.25
CA GLU A 136 23.79 6.40 -15.47
C GLU A 136 22.39 5.79 -15.36
N ALA A 137 21.77 5.90 -14.19
CA ALA A 137 20.41 5.39 -14.00
C ALA A 137 19.41 6.11 -14.92
N PRO A 138 18.41 5.39 -15.49
CA PRO A 138 17.45 5.99 -16.38
C PRO A 138 16.65 7.11 -15.69
N ALA A 139 16.40 8.20 -16.41
CA ALA A 139 15.61 9.32 -15.89
C ALA A 139 14.15 8.91 -15.62
N PHE A 140 13.64 7.96 -16.41
CA PHE A 140 12.28 7.47 -16.34
C PHE A 140 12.27 5.94 -16.29
N GLN A 141 11.37 5.36 -15.47
CA GLN A 141 11.20 3.92 -15.33
C GLN A 141 9.71 3.59 -15.19
N ILE A 142 9.28 2.52 -15.86
CA ILE A 142 7.94 1.95 -15.70
C ILE A 142 8.10 0.64 -14.95
N PHE A 143 7.19 0.36 -14.04
CA PHE A 143 7.23 -0.87 -13.26
C PHE A 143 5.84 -1.47 -13.05
N VAL A 144 5.84 -2.78 -12.80
CA VAL A 144 4.71 -3.54 -12.28
C VAL A 144 5.11 -4.17 -10.95
N GLN A 145 4.15 -4.39 -10.08
CA GLN A 145 4.42 -4.97 -8.78
C GLN A 145 3.28 -5.86 -8.31
N GLY A 146 3.61 -6.83 -7.47
CA GLY A 146 2.63 -7.72 -6.86
C GLY A 146 3.21 -8.39 -5.63
N GLY A 147 2.34 -8.74 -4.68
CA GLY A 147 2.79 -9.28 -3.41
C GLY A 147 1.68 -9.83 -2.54
N ALA A 148 1.98 -9.93 -1.25
CA ALA A 148 1.05 -10.34 -0.22
C ALA A 148 1.27 -9.53 1.05
N GLY A 149 0.24 -9.47 1.89
CA GLY A 149 0.32 -8.75 3.14
C GLY A 149 -0.86 -8.99 4.07
N LEU A 150 -0.91 -8.18 5.10
CA LEU A 150 -1.96 -8.17 6.10
C LEU A 150 -2.56 -6.78 6.20
N LEU A 151 -3.86 -6.75 6.42
CA LEU A 151 -4.67 -5.55 6.61
C LEU A 151 -5.35 -5.62 7.95
N LEU A 152 -5.12 -4.65 8.80
CA LEU A 152 -5.89 -4.39 10.01
C LEU A 152 -6.93 -3.34 9.66
N TYR A 153 -8.23 -3.67 9.78
CA TYR A 153 -9.32 -2.82 9.35
C TYR A 153 -10.34 -2.61 10.47
N ASN A 154 -10.94 -1.41 10.49
CA ASN A 154 -11.89 -0.99 11.52
C ASN A 154 -13.02 -0.14 10.91
N PRO A 155 -13.98 -0.78 10.24
CA PRO A 155 -15.09 -0.10 9.60
C PRO A 155 -16.18 0.27 10.59
N HIS A 156 -16.93 1.32 10.24
CA HIS A 156 -18.11 1.78 10.95
C HIS A 156 -19.15 2.21 9.93
N SER A 157 -20.29 1.53 9.90
CA SER A 157 -21.40 1.83 9.03
C SER A 157 -22.39 2.82 9.68
N TYR A 158 -23.10 3.57 8.86
CA TYR A 158 -24.09 4.56 9.30
C TYR A 158 -25.12 4.84 8.18
N PHE A 159 -26.24 5.45 8.54
CA PHE A 159 -27.18 5.96 7.54
C PHE A 159 -26.77 7.36 7.10
N GLY A 160 -26.59 7.54 5.78
CA GLY A 160 -26.19 8.82 5.19
C GLY A 160 -25.67 8.68 3.77
N THR A 161 -25.53 9.82 3.09
CA THR A 161 -25.00 9.89 1.71
C THR A 161 -23.73 10.73 1.61
N THR A 162 -23.27 11.26 2.75
CA THR A 162 -22.06 12.09 2.86
C THR A 162 -21.09 11.45 3.83
N ARG A 163 -19.83 11.85 3.75
CA ARG A 163 -18.79 11.37 4.68
C ARG A 163 -19.19 11.64 6.14
N ALA A 164 -18.90 10.69 7.03
CA ALA A 164 -19.14 10.83 8.46
C ALA A 164 -18.47 12.08 9.05
N ASN A 165 -19.16 12.72 9.97
CA ASN A 165 -18.69 13.87 10.72
C ASN A 165 -18.96 13.70 12.23
N GLY A 166 -18.63 14.70 13.05
CA GLY A 166 -18.77 14.62 14.50
C GLY A 166 -20.21 14.42 15.03
N SER A 167 -21.23 14.60 14.18
CA SER A 167 -22.65 14.38 14.51
C SER A 167 -23.22 13.09 13.95
N THR A 168 -22.42 12.28 13.25
CA THR A 168 -22.86 11.02 12.65
C THR A 168 -23.10 9.97 13.72
N SER A 169 -24.29 9.38 13.73
CA SER A 169 -24.63 8.23 14.58
C SER A 169 -24.27 6.95 13.83
N PHE A 170 -23.30 6.21 14.34
CA PHE A 170 -22.90 4.93 13.78
C PHE A 170 -23.86 3.81 14.17
N LEU A 171 -24.05 2.86 13.27
CA LEU A 171 -24.79 1.65 13.55
C LEU A 171 -23.99 0.72 14.45
N PRO A 172 -24.63 -0.21 15.17
CA PRO A 172 -23.95 -1.29 15.84
C PRO A 172 -23.13 -2.10 14.80
N THR A 173 -21.89 -2.37 15.10
CA THR A 173 -21.01 -3.17 14.22
C THR A 173 -21.57 -4.59 14.07
N GLU A 174 -21.47 -5.17 12.88
CA GLU A 174 -21.91 -6.56 12.67
C GLU A 174 -20.97 -7.57 13.33
N ARG A 175 -19.72 -7.18 13.58
CA ARG A 175 -18.73 -7.97 14.32
C ARG A 175 -18.34 -7.27 15.61
N ASN A 176 -18.13 -8.07 16.64
CA ASN A 176 -17.67 -7.57 17.95
C ASN A 176 -16.14 -7.56 18.11
N ASP A 177 -15.40 -8.04 17.10
CA ASP A 177 -13.96 -8.24 17.14
C ASP A 177 -13.16 -7.23 16.28
N TYR A 178 -13.75 -6.10 15.94
CA TYR A 178 -13.00 -5.00 15.31
C TYR A 178 -12.06 -4.31 16.32
N PRO A 179 -10.85 -3.92 15.89
CA PRO A 179 -10.28 -4.05 14.55
C PRO A 179 -9.93 -5.50 14.19
N ALA A 180 -10.28 -5.92 12.98
CA ALA A 180 -10.07 -7.27 12.49
C ALA A 180 -8.91 -7.36 11.49
N LEU A 181 -8.39 -8.56 11.29
CA LEU A 181 -7.25 -8.83 10.41
C LEU A 181 -7.70 -9.61 9.16
N ALA A 182 -7.23 -9.17 7.99
CA ALA A 182 -7.44 -9.86 6.72
C ALA A 182 -6.13 -10.03 5.94
N GLY A 183 -6.05 -11.06 5.12
CA GLY A 183 -5.00 -11.21 4.11
C GLY A 183 -5.27 -10.28 2.92
N ILE A 184 -4.21 -9.73 2.33
CA ILE A 184 -4.31 -8.89 1.14
C ILE A 184 -3.27 -9.29 0.11
N PHE A 185 -3.63 -9.13 -1.18
CA PHE A 185 -2.77 -9.41 -2.33
C PHE A 185 -2.74 -8.17 -3.23
N PRO A 186 -1.75 -7.26 -3.06
CA PRO A 186 -1.58 -6.11 -3.93
C PRO A 186 -1.11 -6.54 -5.32
N VAL A 187 -1.70 -5.93 -6.35
CA VAL A 187 -1.24 -5.96 -7.73
C VAL A 187 -1.34 -4.54 -8.28
N GLY A 188 -0.29 -4.07 -8.92
CA GLY A 188 -0.30 -2.71 -9.44
C GLY A 188 0.94 -2.39 -10.27
N GLY A 189 1.15 -1.11 -10.47
CA GLY A 189 2.28 -0.60 -11.20
C GLY A 189 2.32 0.91 -11.16
N GLY A 190 3.28 1.46 -11.88
CA GLY A 190 3.47 2.89 -11.91
C GLY A 190 4.67 3.30 -12.72
N PHE A 191 5.05 4.54 -12.54
CA PHE A 191 6.24 5.09 -13.13
C PHE A 191 7.05 5.88 -12.11
N SER A 192 8.34 5.92 -12.36
CA SER A 192 9.34 6.54 -11.51
C SER A 192 10.16 7.53 -12.32
N VAL A 193 10.37 8.71 -11.78
CA VAL A 193 11.20 9.76 -12.38
C VAL A 193 12.36 10.05 -11.44
N ARG A 194 13.58 10.07 -11.97
CA ARG A 194 14.77 10.43 -11.22
C ARG A 194 14.86 11.96 -11.07
N LEU A 195 14.87 12.41 -9.82
CA LEU A 195 15.03 13.83 -9.48
C LEU A 195 16.50 14.20 -9.25
N THR A 196 17.23 13.31 -8.56
CA THR A 196 18.67 13.42 -8.32
C THR A 196 19.30 12.03 -8.41
N GLU A 197 20.60 11.92 -8.17
CA GLU A 197 21.29 10.62 -8.10
C GLU A 197 20.74 9.71 -6.97
N GLN A 198 20.20 10.30 -5.90
CA GLN A 198 19.74 9.58 -4.73
C GLN A 198 18.23 9.62 -4.54
N LEU A 199 17.50 10.48 -5.27
CA LEU A 199 16.08 10.72 -5.06
C LEU A 199 15.29 10.44 -6.35
N ARG A 200 14.25 9.64 -6.22
CA ARG A 200 13.27 9.38 -7.27
C ARG A 200 11.86 9.69 -6.76
N ALA A 201 11.02 10.18 -7.65
CA ALA A 201 9.59 10.33 -7.41
C ALA A 201 8.85 9.23 -8.17
N ASN A 202 7.91 8.55 -7.51
CA ASN A 202 7.09 7.50 -8.11
C ASN A 202 5.63 7.89 -8.01
N LEU A 203 4.89 7.70 -9.09
CA LEU A 203 3.44 7.63 -9.05
C LEU A 203 3.03 6.17 -9.26
N GLU A 204 2.32 5.61 -8.29
CA GLU A 204 1.89 4.22 -8.34
C GLU A 204 0.40 4.08 -8.06
N ALA A 205 -0.20 3.09 -8.71
CA ALA A 205 -1.57 2.66 -8.47
C ALA A 205 -1.55 1.16 -8.16
N ASN A 206 -2.18 0.79 -7.04
CA ASN A 206 -2.30 -0.60 -6.61
C ASN A 206 -3.75 -0.94 -6.36
N TYR A 207 -4.13 -2.15 -6.70
CA TYR A 207 -5.38 -2.77 -6.30
C TYR A 207 -5.09 -3.91 -5.33
N TYR A 208 -5.83 -3.97 -4.24
CA TYR A 208 -5.67 -4.95 -3.17
C TYR A 208 -6.88 -5.89 -3.17
N PHE A 209 -6.64 -7.14 -3.56
CA PHE A 209 -7.60 -8.22 -3.34
C PHE A 209 -7.57 -8.60 -1.87
N THR A 210 -8.72 -8.72 -1.23
CA THR A 210 -8.79 -9.06 0.20
C THR A 210 -9.38 -10.44 0.41
N THR A 211 -9.13 -11.01 1.59
CA THR A 211 -9.74 -12.29 1.99
C THR A 211 -11.05 -12.10 2.77
N THR A 212 -11.47 -10.86 2.99
CA THR A 212 -12.67 -10.51 3.74
C THR A 212 -13.75 -9.91 2.85
N ASP A 213 -14.98 -10.00 3.29
CA ASP A 213 -16.21 -9.44 2.73
C ASP A 213 -16.84 -8.43 3.71
N GLN A 214 -16.04 -7.85 4.59
CA GLN A 214 -16.53 -7.00 5.67
C GLN A 214 -15.67 -5.74 5.85
N LEU A 215 -15.08 -5.24 4.77
CA LEU A 215 -14.33 -3.98 4.83
C LEU A 215 -15.22 -2.76 5.09
N ASP A 216 -16.51 -2.89 4.83
CA ASP A 216 -17.52 -1.85 4.97
C ASP A 216 -18.46 -2.07 6.18
N ASP A 217 -18.24 -3.14 6.98
CA ASP A 217 -19.14 -3.57 8.09
C ASP A 217 -20.57 -3.87 7.61
N VAL A 218 -20.71 -4.35 6.38
CA VAL A 218 -22.01 -4.70 5.80
C VAL A 218 -21.95 -6.10 5.21
N SER A 219 -22.59 -7.05 5.87
CA SER A 219 -22.67 -8.44 5.42
C SER A 219 -23.93 -8.72 4.63
N ASN A 220 -23.98 -9.91 4.05
CA ASN A 220 -25.16 -10.50 3.44
C ASN A 220 -26.43 -10.39 4.30
N ILE A 221 -26.30 -10.42 5.62
CA ILE A 221 -27.43 -10.35 6.55
C ILE A 221 -28.07 -8.96 6.46
N ARG A 222 -27.28 -7.90 6.46
CA ARG A 222 -27.72 -6.51 6.40
C ARG A 222 -28.24 -6.14 4.98
N LEU A 223 -27.71 -6.80 3.95
CA LEU A 223 -28.11 -6.62 2.55
C LEU A 223 -29.27 -7.52 2.10
N GLY A 224 -29.81 -8.35 2.98
CA GLY A 224 -30.91 -9.27 2.62
C GLY A 224 -30.50 -10.40 1.67
N GLY A 225 -29.24 -10.83 1.70
CA GLY A 225 -28.73 -11.96 0.92
C GLY A 225 -28.14 -11.60 -0.46
N ALA A 226 -27.87 -10.33 -0.73
CA ALA A 226 -27.43 -9.85 -2.05
C ALA A 226 -25.91 -9.79 -2.26
N SER A 227 -25.08 -9.96 -1.21
CA SER A 227 -23.63 -9.94 -1.34
C SER A 227 -23.08 -11.31 -1.75
N GLN A 228 -22.19 -11.34 -2.74
CA GLN A 228 -21.47 -12.55 -3.16
C GLN A 228 -19.99 -12.29 -3.49
N ASN A 229 -19.51 -11.06 -3.42
CA ASN A 229 -18.16 -10.69 -3.82
C ASN A 229 -17.32 -10.29 -2.63
N ARG A 230 -16.05 -10.70 -2.64
CA ARG A 230 -15.08 -10.19 -1.67
C ARG A 230 -14.78 -8.74 -1.94
N ASP A 231 -14.70 -7.97 -0.86
CA ASP A 231 -14.31 -6.57 -0.94
C ASP A 231 -12.85 -6.41 -1.42
N GLY A 232 -12.61 -5.29 -2.08
CA GLY A 232 -11.28 -4.88 -2.47
C GLY A 232 -11.12 -3.37 -2.33
N PHE A 233 -9.92 -2.88 -2.52
CA PHE A 233 -9.67 -1.45 -2.55
C PHE A 233 -8.49 -1.11 -3.44
N GLY A 234 -8.48 0.10 -3.96
CA GLY A 234 -7.38 0.66 -4.73
C GLY A 234 -6.67 1.76 -3.96
N THR A 235 -5.40 2.00 -4.29
CA THR A 235 -4.67 3.19 -3.84
C THR A 235 -3.99 3.85 -5.03
N VAL A 236 -3.92 5.19 -4.99
CA VAL A 236 -3.08 5.99 -5.87
C VAL A 236 -2.17 6.83 -4.99
N MET A 237 -0.86 6.65 -5.13
CA MET A 237 0.13 7.24 -4.23
C MET A 237 1.27 7.90 -4.99
N LEU A 238 1.69 9.06 -4.52
CA LEU A 238 2.96 9.67 -4.89
C LEU A 238 3.97 9.33 -3.79
N LYS A 239 5.07 8.66 -4.17
CA LYS A 239 6.14 8.25 -3.25
C LYS A 239 7.46 8.89 -3.63
N LEU A 240 8.27 9.15 -2.64
CA LEU A 240 9.67 9.53 -2.78
C LEU A 240 10.55 8.36 -2.33
N ASP A 241 11.46 7.94 -3.19
CA ASP A 241 12.47 6.91 -2.90
C ASP A 241 13.81 7.57 -2.70
N TYR A 242 14.39 7.37 -1.53
CA TYR A 242 15.74 7.82 -1.20
C TYR A 242 16.69 6.64 -1.09
N SER A 243 17.77 6.70 -1.88
CA SER A 243 18.85 5.72 -1.90
C SER A 243 19.82 5.96 -0.75
N LEU A 244 19.94 5.00 0.16
CA LEU A 244 20.94 5.05 1.23
C LEU A 244 22.34 4.83 0.64
N LYS A 245 23.34 5.54 1.17
CA LYS A 245 24.75 5.39 0.75
C LYS A 245 25.40 4.16 1.35
#